data_69241c19034620a12d1549c48e84359b
#
_entry.id   69241c19034620a12d1549c48e84359b
#
_cell.length_a   1.000
_cell.length_b   1.000
_cell.length_c   1.000
_cell.angle_alpha   90.00
_cell.angle_beta   90.00
_cell.angle_gamma   90.00
#
_symmetry.space_group_name_H-M   'P 1'
#
loop_
_entity.id
_entity.type
_entity.pdbx_description
1 polymer ?
#
loop_
_entity_poly.entity_id
_entity_poly.type
_entity_poly.pdbx_seq_one_letter_code
_entity_poly.pdbx_strand_id
1 'polypeptide(L)'
;VRGVPDSVKRLTLADESLIFDAVAQQTVDLVRSYISADGTGRVAIIAPDDMVKPLRRHVYEQLRETLSAKEFDRLDAQSSWDEQVTVCSTQMVKGLEYDAVMVVQPGIIEENAPSRIVAAADLYVAMTRPTQRLLIVRTNADEKLLKL
;
A
#
# COMPACT_ATOMS: atom_id res chain seq x y z
N VAL A 1 -15.70 -3.76 -14.62
CA VAL A 1 -14.46 -4.20 -15.24
C VAL A 1 -13.52 -4.70 -14.15
N ARG A 2 -13.00 -5.90 -14.33
CA ARG A 2 -12.06 -6.49 -13.38
C ARG A 2 -10.79 -5.64 -13.32
N GLY A 3 -10.23 -5.51 -12.14
CA GLY A 3 -9.04 -4.71 -11.93
C GLY A 3 -9.28 -3.23 -11.71
N VAL A 4 -10.54 -2.79 -11.83
CA VAL A 4 -10.91 -1.41 -11.49
C VAL A 4 -11.52 -1.43 -10.09
N PRO A 5 -10.91 -0.76 -9.10
CA PRO A 5 -11.44 -0.76 -7.74
C PRO A 5 -12.75 0.02 -7.66
N ASP A 6 -13.61 -0.39 -6.73
CA ASP A 6 -14.88 0.29 -6.47
C ASP A 6 -14.68 1.72 -6.00
N SER A 7 -13.57 2.00 -5.33
CA SER A 7 -13.28 3.35 -4.90
C SER A 7 -11.78 3.67 -5.01
N VAL A 8 -11.51 4.89 -5.40
CA VAL A 8 -10.15 5.44 -5.48
C VAL A 8 -10.10 6.66 -4.56
N LYS A 9 -9.12 6.68 -3.65
CA LYS A 9 -8.92 7.80 -2.75
C LYS A 9 -7.49 8.31 -2.88
N ARG A 10 -7.33 9.63 -2.83
CA ARG A 10 -6.02 10.27 -2.87
C ARG A 10 -5.82 11.08 -1.61
N LEU A 11 -4.65 10.91 -1.01
CA LEU A 11 -4.24 11.67 0.17
C LEU A 11 -2.93 12.38 -0.16
N THR A 12 -2.99 13.71 -0.23
CA THR A 12 -1.82 14.53 -0.54
C THR A 12 -1.38 15.25 0.72
N LEU A 13 -0.13 15.06 1.11
CA LEU A 13 0.44 15.60 2.33
C LEU A 13 1.37 16.78 2.03
N ALA A 14 1.55 17.65 3.02
CA ALA A 14 2.36 18.84 2.85
C ALA A 14 3.85 18.52 2.68
N ASP A 15 4.36 17.53 3.41
CA ASP A 15 5.77 17.14 3.29
C ASP A 15 5.98 15.66 3.62
N GLU A 16 7.18 15.19 3.29
CA GLU A 16 7.57 13.79 3.40
C GLU A 16 7.59 13.25 4.84
N SER A 17 7.81 14.11 5.82
CA SER A 17 7.86 13.67 7.22
C SER A 17 6.53 13.11 7.70
N LEU A 18 5.44 13.43 7.03
CA LEU A 18 4.09 12.98 7.39
C LEU A 18 3.72 11.63 6.75
N ILE A 19 4.52 11.15 5.81
CA ILE A 19 4.17 9.97 5.00
C ILE A 19 4.06 8.71 5.86
N PHE A 20 5.04 8.43 6.71
CA PHE A 20 5.07 7.17 7.47
C PHE A 20 3.87 7.04 8.39
N ASP A 21 3.54 8.09 9.13
CA ASP A 21 2.38 8.06 10.02
C ASP A 21 1.08 7.98 9.25
N ALA A 22 0.97 8.70 8.15
CA ALA A 22 -0.24 8.66 7.31
C ALA A 22 -0.45 7.25 6.72
N VAL A 23 0.61 6.63 6.21
CA VAL A 23 0.53 5.27 5.67
C VAL A 23 0.13 4.28 6.76
N ALA A 24 0.75 4.36 7.94
CA ALA A 24 0.43 3.47 9.05
C ALA A 24 -1.03 3.62 9.49
N GLN A 25 -1.51 4.85 9.62
CA GLN A 25 -2.90 5.15 9.99
C GLN A 25 -3.87 4.57 8.96
N GLN A 26 -3.62 4.80 7.69
CA GLN A 26 -4.47 4.29 6.61
C GLN A 26 -4.43 2.76 6.56
N THR A 27 -3.29 2.15 6.86
CA THR A 27 -3.16 0.69 6.90
C THR A 27 -4.05 0.09 7.98
N VAL A 28 -4.11 0.70 9.16
CA VAL A 28 -5.02 0.26 10.23
C VAL A 28 -6.46 0.24 9.72
N ASP A 29 -6.88 1.30 9.04
CA ASP A 29 -8.25 1.39 8.51
C ASP A 29 -8.50 0.32 7.44
N LEU A 30 -7.52 0.06 6.56
CA LEU A 30 -7.65 -0.96 5.53
C LEU A 30 -7.71 -2.37 6.13
N VAL A 31 -6.92 -2.64 7.16
CA VAL A 31 -6.96 -3.93 7.85
C VAL A 31 -8.34 -4.16 8.47
N ARG A 32 -8.86 -3.17 9.15
CA ARG A 32 -10.19 -3.27 9.77
C ARG A 32 -11.32 -3.44 8.76
N SER A 33 -11.14 -2.87 7.56
CA SER A 33 -12.16 -2.93 6.52
C SER A 33 -12.10 -4.19 5.67
N TYR A 34 -10.91 -4.72 5.41
CA TYR A 34 -10.71 -5.74 4.38
C TYR A 34 -10.14 -7.07 4.88
N ILE A 35 -9.61 -7.13 6.10
CA ILE A 35 -9.18 -8.39 6.70
C ILE A 35 -10.31 -8.89 7.58
N SER A 36 -10.92 -10.01 7.20
CA SER A 36 -12.08 -10.53 7.92
C SER A 36 -11.69 -11.32 9.17
N ALA A 37 -12.70 -11.66 9.98
CA ALA A 37 -12.49 -12.31 11.27
C ALA A 37 -11.81 -13.68 11.15
N ASP A 38 -11.93 -14.35 9.99
CA ASP A 38 -11.28 -15.64 9.74
C ASP A 38 -9.85 -15.50 9.19
N GLY A 39 -9.35 -14.28 9.09
CA GLY A 39 -8.00 -14.01 8.60
C GLY A 39 -7.88 -13.97 7.08
N THR A 40 -8.99 -13.92 6.36
CA THR A 40 -8.94 -13.77 4.90
C THR A 40 -8.92 -12.30 4.52
N GLY A 41 -8.38 -12.02 3.35
CA GLY A 41 -8.23 -10.67 2.83
C GLY A 41 -6.76 -10.31 2.65
N ARG A 42 -6.49 -9.41 1.71
CA ARG A 42 -5.11 -8.99 1.40
C ARG A 42 -5.07 -7.50 1.13
N VAL A 43 -4.06 -6.85 1.72
CA VAL A 43 -3.77 -5.43 1.53
C VAL A 43 -2.32 -5.30 1.11
N ALA A 44 -2.05 -4.56 0.05
CA ALA A 44 -0.69 -4.28 -0.39
C ALA A 44 -0.37 -2.81 -0.22
N ILE A 45 0.84 -2.52 0.21
CA ILE A 45 1.38 -1.17 0.31
C ILE A 45 2.61 -1.13 -0.58
N ILE A 46 2.54 -0.35 -1.65
CA ILE A 46 3.59 -0.26 -2.66
C ILE A 46 4.32 1.06 -2.48
N ALA A 47 5.63 0.98 -2.30
CA ALA A 47 6.45 2.15 -1.96
C ALA A 47 7.73 2.17 -2.77
N PRO A 48 8.43 3.33 -2.82
CA PRO A 48 9.78 3.38 -3.38
C PRO A 48 10.70 2.39 -2.66
N ASP A 49 11.64 1.82 -3.40
CA ASP A 49 12.49 0.72 -2.90
C ASP A 49 13.17 1.04 -1.56
N ASP A 50 13.69 2.25 -1.41
CA ASP A 50 14.41 2.64 -0.20
C ASP A 50 13.48 2.87 1.01
N MET A 51 12.18 3.00 0.77
CA MET A 51 11.19 3.16 1.82
C MET A 51 10.59 1.84 2.31
N VAL A 52 10.74 0.75 1.55
CA VAL A 52 10.03 -0.50 1.83
C VAL A 52 10.34 -1.04 3.24
N LYS A 53 11.61 -1.19 3.57
CA LYS A 53 12.00 -1.75 4.88
C LYS A 53 11.61 -0.86 6.07
N PRO A 54 11.95 0.43 6.07
CA PRO A 54 11.57 1.28 7.19
C PRO A 54 10.05 1.45 7.29
N LEU A 55 9.35 1.50 6.16
CA LEU A 55 7.91 1.63 6.16
C LEU A 55 7.24 0.36 6.70
N ARG A 56 7.73 -0.82 6.31
CA ARG A 56 7.23 -2.09 6.83
C ARG A 56 7.32 -2.15 8.35
N ARG A 57 8.48 -1.76 8.89
CA ARG A 57 8.69 -1.73 10.34
C ARG A 57 7.71 -0.77 11.02
N HIS A 58 7.57 0.42 10.48
CA HIS A 58 6.68 1.44 11.05
C HIS A 58 5.22 0.99 11.03
N VAL A 59 4.79 0.41 9.91
CA VAL A 59 3.42 -0.12 9.77
C VAL A 59 3.19 -1.25 10.78
N TYR A 60 4.12 -2.18 10.90
CA TYR A 60 3.98 -3.30 11.84
C TYR A 60 3.86 -2.80 13.28
N GLU A 61 4.72 -1.89 13.68
CA GLU A 61 4.68 -1.30 15.04
C GLU A 61 3.34 -0.62 15.30
N GLN A 62 2.85 0.14 14.33
CA GLN A 62 1.57 0.83 14.46
C GLN A 62 0.40 -0.15 14.56
N LEU A 63 0.42 -1.22 13.78
CA LEU A 63 -0.60 -2.26 13.87
C LEU A 63 -0.61 -2.90 15.25
N ARG A 64 0.56 -3.22 15.80
CA ARG A 64 0.66 -3.79 17.14
C ARG A 64 0.13 -2.87 18.22
N GLU A 65 0.38 -1.59 18.10
CA GLU A 65 -0.04 -0.60 19.11
C GLU A 65 -1.52 -0.26 19.01
N THR A 66 -2.07 -0.25 17.80
CA THR A 66 -3.41 0.28 17.54
C THR A 66 -4.47 -0.80 17.52
N LEU A 67 -4.17 -1.97 16.93
CA LEU A 67 -5.12 -3.07 16.88
C LEU A 67 -5.24 -3.75 18.23
N SER A 68 -6.45 -4.22 18.57
CA SER A 68 -6.62 -5.07 19.74
C SER A 68 -5.90 -6.41 19.50
N ALA A 69 -5.64 -7.15 20.59
CA ALA A 69 -5.02 -8.48 20.47
C ALA A 69 -5.84 -9.38 19.54
N LYS A 70 -7.16 -9.31 19.64
CA LYS A 70 -8.07 -10.09 18.79
C LYS A 70 -7.97 -9.70 17.33
N GLU A 71 -7.90 -8.40 17.02
CA GLU A 71 -7.72 -7.92 15.66
C GLU A 71 -6.36 -8.30 15.09
N PHE A 72 -5.31 -8.17 15.89
CA PHE A 72 -3.95 -8.53 15.45
C PHE A 72 -3.81 -10.02 15.19
N ASP A 73 -4.47 -10.85 15.98
CA ASP A 73 -4.44 -12.31 15.81
C ASP A 73 -5.02 -12.74 14.46
N ARG A 74 -5.93 -11.95 13.87
CA ARG A 74 -6.47 -12.24 12.53
C ARG A 74 -5.39 -12.21 11.46
N LEU A 75 -4.36 -11.36 11.63
CA LEU A 75 -3.27 -11.26 10.67
C LEU A 75 -2.39 -12.49 10.66
N ASP A 76 -2.32 -13.22 11.78
CA ASP A 76 -1.50 -14.40 11.90
C ASP A 76 -2.31 -15.72 11.79
N ALA A 77 -3.64 -15.63 11.61
CA ALA A 77 -4.51 -16.80 11.68
C ALA A 77 -4.27 -17.80 10.55
N GLN A 78 -4.01 -17.32 9.34
CA GLN A 78 -3.84 -18.15 8.14
C GLN A 78 -2.39 -18.21 7.67
N SER A 79 -1.65 -17.13 7.87
CA SER A 79 -0.27 -16.97 7.42
C SER A 79 0.39 -15.88 8.25
N SER A 80 1.65 -15.58 7.98
CA SER A 80 2.29 -14.46 8.67
C SER A 80 1.63 -13.15 8.25
N TRP A 81 1.69 -12.14 9.14
CA TRP A 81 1.03 -10.86 8.90
C TRP A 81 1.47 -10.20 7.59
N ASP A 82 2.73 -10.38 7.19
CA ASP A 82 3.28 -9.76 5.98
C ASP A 82 2.79 -10.41 4.68
N GLU A 83 2.08 -11.51 4.75
CA GLU A 83 1.38 -12.07 3.59
C GLU A 83 0.01 -11.42 3.41
N GLN A 84 -0.63 -11.02 4.49
CA GLN A 84 -1.94 -10.35 4.45
C GLN A 84 -1.79 -8.85 4.29
N VAL A 85 -0.76 -8.26 4.90
CA VAL A 85 -0.41 -6.85 4.77
C VAL A 85 1.01 -6.80 4.21
N THR A 86 1.12 -6.64 2.92
CA THR A 86 2.40 -6.72 2.21
C THR A 86 2.91 -5.31 1.91
N VAL A 87 4.12 -4.98 2.39
CA VAL A 87 4.81 -3.75 2.03
C VAL A 87 5.92 -4.12 1.05
N CYS A 88 5.85 -3.62 -0.17
CA CYS A 88 6.74 -4.07 -1.24
C CYS A 88 6.94 -3.00 -2.31
N SER A 89 7.83 -3.30 -3.24
CA SER A 89 8.01 -2.51 -4.46
C SER A 89 6.98 -2.90 -5.52
N THR A 90 6.88 -2.10 -6.57
CA THR A 90 5.93 -2.34 -7.67
C THR A 90 6.11 -3.69 -8.34
N GLN A 91 7.33 -4.21 -8.36
CA GLN A 91 7.63 -5.47 -9.04
C GLN A 91 7.05 -6.69 -8.33
N MET A 92 6.78 -6.57 -7.04
CA MET A 92 6.37 -7.70 -6.20
C MET A 92 4.87 -8.01 -6.26
N VAL A 93 4.06 -7.13 -6.85
CA VAL A 93 2.60 -7.31 -6.87
C VAL A 93 2.08 -8.01 -8.10
N LYS A 94 2.95 -8.38 -9.03
CA LYS A 94 2.55 -9.02 -10.29
C LYS A 94 1.92 -10.38 -10.05
N GLY A 95 0.78 -10.63 -10.69
CA GLY A 95 0.11 -11.92 -10.64
C GLY A 95 -0.76 -12.17 -9.42
N LEU A 96 -0.83 -11.23 -8.48
CA LEU A 96 -1.66 -11.37 -7.28
C LEU A 96 -2.82 -10.38 -7.30
N GLU A 97 -3.90 -10.75 -6.63
CA GLU A 97 -5.05 -9.87 -6.42
C GLU A 97 -5.08 -9.44 -4.94
N TYR A 98 -5.51 -8.21 -4.72
CA TYR A 98 -5.64 -7.63 -3.38
C TYR A 98 -7.00 -6.99 -3.24
N ASP A 99 -7.55 -7.00 -2.03
CA ASP A 99 -8.79 -6.27 -1.74
C ASP A 99 -8.54 -4.77 -1.77
N ALA A 100 -7.42 -4.34 -1.24
CA ALA A 100 -7.01 -2.95 -1.25
C ALA A 100 -5.53 -2.81 -1.55
N VAL A 101 -5.17 -1.75 -2.26
CA VAL A 101 -3.78 -1.41 -2.55
C VAL A 101 -3.56 0.06 -2.20
N MET A 102 -2.48 0.34 -1.49
CA MET A 102 -2.01 1.69 -1.22
C MET A 102 -0.72 1.91 -1.99
N VAL A 103 -0.67 2.93 -2.83
CA VAL A 103 0.53 3.31 -3.57
C VAL A 103 1.09 4.56 -2.92
N VAL A 104 2.34 4.47 -2.45
CA VAL A 104 3.02 5.53 -1.72
C VAL A 104 4.02 6.20 -2.64
N GLN A 105 3.90 7.51 -2.81
CA GLN A 105 4.84 8.32 -3.59
C GLN A 105 5.07 7.76 -5.01
N PRO A 106 4.03 7.62 -5.84
CA PRO A 106 4.18 7.05 -7.19
C PRO A 106 5.10 7.88 -8.09
N GLY A 107 5.18 9.20 -7.90
CA GLY A 107 6.10 10.04 -8.65
C GLY A 107 7.55 9.69 -8.40
N ILE A 108 7.91 9.44 -7.14
CA ILE A 108 9.26 9.02 -6.75
C ILE A 108 9.57 7.64 -7.31
N ILE A 109 8.60 6.72 -7.28
CA ILE A 109 8.76 5.38 -7.86
C ILE A 109 9.13 5.50 -9.34
N GLU A 110 8.38 6.31 -10.07
CA GLU A 110 8.63 6.53 -11.50
C GLU A 110 9.98 7.22 -11.74
N GLU A 111 10.29 8.26 -10.96
CA GLU A 111 11.50 9.06 -11.11
C GLU A 111 12.78 8.24 -10.86
N ASN A 112 12.75 7.35 -9.87
CA ASN A 112 13.93 6.58 -9.46
C ASN A 112 14.11 5.28 -10.25
N ALA A 113 13.16 4.92 -11.10
CA ALA A 113 13.25 3.69 -11.88
C ALA A 113 14.29 3.82 -12.99
N PRO A 114 14.96 2.70 -13.35
CA PRO A 114 15.90 2.70 -14.49
C PRO A 114 15.23 3.08 -15.80
N SER A 115 13.94 2.81 -15.95
CA SER A 115 13.16 3.18 -17.13
C SER A 115 11.80 3.71 -16.68
N ARG A 116 11.48 4.93 -17.10
CA ARG A 116 10.17 5.53 -16.79
C ARG A 116 9.03 4.78 -17.47
N ILE A 117 9.27 4.23 -18.67
CA ILE A 117 8.24 3.46 -19.39
C ILE A 117 7.89 2.20 -18.60
N VAL A 118 8.91 1.47 -18.13
CA VAL A 118 8.69 0.26 -17.35
C VAL A 118 8.04 0.60 -16.01
N ALA A 119 8.49 1.66 -15.36
CA ALA A 119 7.91 2.10 -14.09
C ALA A 119 6.44 2.50 -14.24
N ALA A 120 6.10 3.21 -15.30
CA ALA A 120 4.71 3.59 -15.56
C ALA A 120 3.84 2.36 -15.78
N ALA A 121 4.35 1.37 -16.51
CA ALA A 121 3.64 0.11 -16.73
C ALA A 121 3.46 -0.68 -15.43
N ASP A 122 4.50 -0.74 -14.59
CA ASP A 122 4.43 -1.42 -13.29
C ASP A 122 3.44 -0.72 -12.35
N LEU A 123 3.43 0.61 -12.33
CA LEU A 123 2.45 1.38 -11.55
C LEU A 123 1.03 1.13 -12.03
N TYR A 124 0.83 1.07 -13.35
CA TYR A 124 -0.49 0.77 -13.90
C TYR A 124 -0.96 -0.61 -13.43
N VAL A 125 -0.09 -1.62 -13.50
CA VAL A 125 -0.41 -2.97 -13.01
C VAL A 125 -0.78 -2.91 -11.53
N ALA A 126 0.03 -2.23 -10.72
CA ALA A 126 -0.23 -2.10 -9.28
C ALA A 126 -1.57 -1.43 -8.99
N MET A 127 -1.88 -0.36 -9.72
CA MET A 127 -3.12 0.41 -9.53
C MET A 127 -4.36 -0.34 -9.99
N THR A 128 -4.21 -1.37 -10.81
CA THR A 128 -5.34 -2.18 -11.30
C THR A 128 -5.46 -3.53 -10.58
N ARG A 129 -4.61 -3.80 -9.59
CA ARG A 129 -4.69 -5.04 -8.79
C ARG A 129 -5.78 -5.02 -7.72
N PRO A 130 -6.12 -3.86 -7.07
CA PRO A 130 -7.13 -3.90 -6.02
C PRO A 130 -8.50 -4.18 -6.61
N THR A 131 -9.29 -4.98 -5.89
CA THR A 131 -10.66 -5.29 -6.29
C THR A 131 -11.67 -4.34 -5.66
N GLN A 132 -11.33 -3.69 -4.54
CA GLN A 132 -12.27 -2.87 -3.79
C GLN A 132 -11.80 -1.44 -3.55
N ARG A 133 -10.51 -1.23 -3.24
CA ARG A 133 -10.03 0.11 -2.92
C ARG A 133 -8.60 0.35 -3.39
N LEU A 134 -8.40 1.48 -4.04
CA LEU A 134 -7.08 2.02 -4.33
C LEU A 134 -6.90 3.31 -3.54
N LEU A 135 -5.81 3.40 -2.78
CA LEU A 135 -5.44 4.60 -2.04
C LEU A 135 -4.07 5.07 -2.52
N ILE A 136 -3.97 6.33 -2.87
CA ILE A 136 -2.70 6.95 -3.27
C ILE A 136 -2.30 7.94 -2.19
N VAL A 137 -1.14 7.72 -1.60
CA VAL A 137 -0.57 8.60 -0.56
C VAL A 137 0.69 9.25 -1.13
N ARG A 138 0.70 10.57 -1.19
CA ARG A 138 1.79 11.31 -1.83
C ARG A 138 1.94 12.69 -1.23
N THR A 139 3.05 13.36 -1.57
CA THR A 139 3.25 14.77 -1.27
C THR A 139 2.94 15.61 -2.50
N ASN A 140 2.84 16.93 -2.31
CA ASN A 140 2.69 17.86 -3.43
C ASN A 140 3.88 17.77 -4.39
N ALA A 141 5.08 17.60 -3.86
CA ALA A 141 6.28 17.46 -4.69
C ALA A 141 6.24 16.20 -5.53
N ASP A 142 5.79 15.08 -4.94
CA ASP A 142 5.66 13.81 -5.66
C ASP A 142 4.64 13.90 -6.78
N GLU A 143 3.52 14.57 -6.55
CA GLU A 143 2.48 14.76 -7.55
C GLU A 143 3.04 15.41 -8.82
N LYS A 144 3.96 16.37 -8.66
CA LYS A 144 4.59 17.05 -9.78
C LYS A 144 5.56 16.17 -10.56
N LEU A 145 6.10 15.13 -9.94
CA LEU A 145 7.02 14.19 -10.60
C LEU A 145 6.29 13.18 -11.47
N LEU A 146 5.07 12.84 -11.13
CA LEU A 146 4.33 11.78 -11.81
C LEU A 146 3.93 12.20 -13.22
N LYS A 147 4.28 11.37 -14.21
CA LYS A 147 4.02 11.63 -15.63
C LYS A 147 2.89 10.79 -16.21
N LEU A 148 2.25 10.00 -15.38
CA LEU A 148 1.12 9.16 -15.81
C LEU A 148 -0.14 10.00 -16.09
#